data_7bf8eb4d04d8e522ae1fa24fa9ef0949
#
_entry.id   7bf8eb4d04d8e522ae1fa24fa9ef0949
#
_cell.length_a   1.000
_cell.length_b   1.000
_cell.length_c   1.000
_cell.angle_alpha   90.00
_cell.angle_beta   90.00
_cell.angle_gamma   90.00
#
_symmetry.space_group_name_H-M   'P 1'
#
loop_
_entity.id
_entity.type
_entity.pdbx_description
1 polymer ?
#
loop_
_entity_poly.entity_id
_entity_poly.type
_entity_poly.pdbx_seq_one_letter_code
_entity_poly.pdbx_strand_id
1 'polypeptide(L)'
;MDVALVGVEAGGHGIASGAHAAPLNDGKVGVLHGNRSYLMSDTDGQIKETHSISAGLDYPGVGPEHAHLKDIGRATYASATDDEAMEAFRLLNNLEGILPALETSHALAWVSANAPAMAKNEIILVRQNK
;
A
#
# COMPACT_ATOMS: atom_id res chain seq x y z
N MET A 1 9.03 -17.61 -15.79
CA MET A 1 8.53 -16.23 -16.06
C MET A 1 8.59 -15.50 -14.74
N ASP A 2 9.38 -14.46 -14.64
CA ASP A 2 9.61 -13.77 -13.39
C ASP A 2 8.71 -12.54 -13.35
N VAL A 3 7.56 -12.67 -12.68
CA VAL A 3 6.59 -11.58 -12.52
C VAL A 3 6.98 -10.77 -11.30
N ALA A 4 7.22 -9.47 -11.48
CA ALA A 4 7.41 -8.55 -10.36
C ALA A 4 6.10 -8.40 -9.58
N LEU A 5 6.18 -8.47 -8.27
CA LEU A 5 5.05 -8.22 -7.37
C LEU A 5 5.29 -6.94 -6.59
N VAL A 6 4.33 -6.03 -6.66
CA VAL A 6 4.37 -4.76 -5.93
C VAL A 6 3.11 -4.62 -5.09
N GLY A 7 3.26 -4.48 -3.78
CA GLY A 7 2.19 -4.08 -2.87
C GLY A 7 2.27 -2.57 -2.62
N VAL A 8 1.13 -1.91 -2.54
CA VAL A 8 1.08 -0.47 -2.25
C VAL A 8 0.28 -0.23 -0.98
N GLU A 9 0.94 0.31 0.02
CA GLU A 9 0.36 0.61 1.33
C GLU A 9 -0.15 2.06 1.41
N ALA A 10 -0.97 2.34 2.40
CA ALA A 10 -1.49 3.68 2.64
C ALA A 10 -0.41 4.57 3.29
N GLY A 11 0.11 5.49 2.51
CA GLY A 11 1.05 6.51 2.97
C GLY A 11 0.39 7.65 3.76
N GLY A 12 -0.94 7.70 3.82
CA GLY A 12 -1.68 8.73 4.58
C GLY A 12 -1.23 10.14 4.21
N HIS A 13 -0.83 10.92 5.21
CA HIS A 13 -0.26 12.26 5.02
C HIS A 13 1.26 12.23 4.71
N GLY A 14 1.79 11.08 4.30
CA GLY A 14 3.22 10.84 4.08
C GLY A 14 3.88 10.09 5.24
N ILE A 15 4.78 9.15 4.94
CA ILE A 15 5.46 8.33 5.96
C ILE A 15 6.13 9.18 7.04
N ALA A 16 6.81 10.26 6.64
CA ALA A 16 7.52 11.15 7.55
C ALA A 16 6.61 11.91 8.53
N SER A 17 5.31 12.03 8.25
CA SER A 17 4.34 12.66 9.15
C SER A 17 4.00 11.79 10.36
N GLY A 18 4.20 10.48 10.25
CA GLY A 18 3.74 9.48 11.22
C GLY A 18 2.23 9.17 11.13
N ALA A 19 1.46 9.93 10.35
CA ALA A 19 0.03 9.70 10.10
C ALA A 19 -0.15 8.89 8.81
N HIS A 20 0.05 7.59 8.88
CA HIS A 20 -0.04 6.63 7.78
C HIS A 20 -0.38 5.23 8.29
N ALA A 21 -0.67 4.30 7.38
CA ALA A 21 -0.93 2.89 7.67
C ALA A 21 -0.08 1.99 6.74
N ALA A 22 1.24 2.15 6.83
CA ALA A 22 2.21 1.46 6.00
C ALA A 22 3.20 0.61 6.83
N PRO A 23 2.74 -0.46 7.50
CA PRO A 23 3.59 -1.26 8.39
C PRO A 23 4.74 -1.98 7.67
N LEU A 24 4.63 -2.30 6.38
CA LEU A 24 5.73 -2.89 5.63
C LEU A 24 6.81 -1.86 5.27
N ASN A 25 6.46 -0.58 5.18
CA ASN A 25 7.42 0.49 4.89
C ASN A 25 8.09 1.06 6.16
N ASP A 26 7.33 1.23 7.27
CA ASP A 26 7.82 1.91 8.48
C ASP A 26 7.49 1.17 9.79
N GLY A 27 6.92 -0.04 9.72
CA GLY A 27 6.58 -0.82 10.90
C GLY A 27 7.74 -1.63 11.48
N LYS A 28 7.49 -2.22 12.63
CA LYS A 28 8.40 -3.13 13.33
C LYS A 28 7.78 -4.52 13.44
N VAL A 29 8.64 -5.55 13.55
CA VAL A 29 8.17 -6.91 13.80
C VAL A 29 7.56 -7.01 15.19
N GLY A 30 6.34 -7.54 15.27
CA GLY A 30 5.63 -7.75 16.52
C GLY A 30 4.52 -8.79 16.40
N VAL A 31 3.67 -8.89 17.41
CA VAL A 31 2.53 -9.82 17.44
C VAL A 31 1.25 -9.03 17.64
N LEU A 32 0.29 -9.22 16.75
CA LEU A 32 -1.05 -8.63 16.84
C LEU A 32 -2.08 -9.69 16.44
N HIS A 33 -3.17 -9.83 17.21
CA HIS A 33 -4.20 -10.84 16.99
C HIS A 33 -3.65 -12.29 16.87
N GLY A 34 -2.59 -12.59 17.61
CA GLY A 34 -1.94 -13.91 17.60
C GLY A 34 -1.02 -14.18 16.41
N ASN A 35 -0.85 -13.24 15.49
CA ASN A 35 0.02 -13.36 14.33
C ASN A 35 1.29 -12.52 14.50
N ARG A 36 2.45 -13.11 14.20
CA ARG A 36 3.70 -12.37 14.06
C ARG A 36 3.77 -11.75 12.67
N SER A 37 3.93 -10.43 12.63
CA SER A 37 3.98 -9.67 11.38
C SER A 37 4.68 -8.31 11.60
N TYR A 38 4.58 -7.41 10.61
CA TYR A 38 4.97 -6.01 10.75
C TYR A 38 3.82 -5.19 11.31
N LEU A 39 4.11 -4.33 12.28
CA LEU A 39 3.14 -3.51 13.01
C LEU A 39 3.60 -2.07 13.13
N MET A 40 2.65 -1.14 13.13
CA MET A 40 2.85 0.24 13.56
C MET A 40 2.83 0.28 15.09
N SER A 41 4.00 0.37 15.70
CA SER A 41 4.13 0.43 17.17
C SER A 41 5.13 1.51 17.61
N ASP A 42 4.96 2.01 18.82
CA ASP A 42 5.87 2.94 19.45
C ASP A 42 7.12 2.23 20.05
N THR A 43 7.91 2.97 20.84
CA THR A 43 9.11 2.44 21.48
C THR A 43 8.80 1.46 22.60
N ASP A 44 7.62 1.56 23.20
CA ASP A 44 7.15 0.70 24.29
C ASP A 44 6.37 -0.51 23.77
N GLY A 45 6.24 -0.66 22.45
CA GLY A 45 5.54 -1.75 21.80
C GLY A 45 4.02 -1.57 21.73
N GLN A 46 3.50 -0.39 22.08
CA GLN A 46 2.08 -0.08 21.98
C GLN A 46 1.72 0.20 20.53
N ILE A 47 0.55 -0.25 20.09
CA ILE A 47 0.04 0.00 18.75
C ILE A 47 -0.23 1.50 18.59
N LYS A 48 0.32 2.07 17.51
CA LYS A 48 0.06 3.47 17.12
C LYS A 48 -1.29 3.60 16.42
N GLU A 49 -1.91 4.77 16.57
CA GLU A 49 -2.97 5.18 15.66
C GLU A 49 -2.42 5.26 14.24
N THR A 50 -3.22 4.79 13.31
CA THR A 50 -2.93 4.87 11.87
C THR A 50 -3.84 5.89 11.20
N HIS A 51 -3.50 6.25 9.97
CA HIS A 51 -4.34 7.11 9.16
C HIS A 51 -4.31 6.69 7.70
N SER A 52 -5.48 6.55 7.12
CA SER A 52 -5.71 6.43 5.68
C SER A 52 -7.09 6.95 5.33
N ILE A 53 -7.23 7.60 4.17
CA ILE A 53 -8.53 7.93 3.58
C ILE A 53 -9.30 6.65 3.20
N SER A 54 -8.61 5.54 3.00
CA SER A 54 -9.17 4.22 2.71
C SER A 54 -9.39 3.44 4.00
N ALA A 55 -10.65 3.20 4.37
CA ALA A 55 -10.98 2.45 5.57
C ALA A 55 -10.43 1.01 5.57
N GLY A 56 -10.32 0.39 4.39
CA GLY A 56 -9.77 -0.96 4.25
C GLY A 56 -8.26 -1.05 4.44
N LEU A 57 -7.55 0.08 4.32
CA LEU A 57 -6.10 0.16 4.53
C LEU A 57 -5.72 0.84 5.85
N ASP A 58 -6.68 1.44 6.56
CA ASP A 58 -6.44 2.09 7.84
C ASP A 58 -6.33 1.07 8.97
N TYR A 59 -5.20 0.38 9.02
CA TYR A 59 -4.93 -0.69 9.96
C TYR A 59 -3.43 -0.75 10.33
N PRO A 60 -3.09 -0.94 11.61
CA PRO A 60 -1.71 -0.84 12.09
C PRO A 60 -0.83 -2.06 11.79
N GLY A 61 -1.35 -3.08 11.17
CA GLY A 61 -0.62 -4.32 10.88
C GLY A 61 -0.86 -4.81 9.47
N VAL A 62 -0.18 -5.87 9.09
CA VAL A 62 -0.32 -6.53 7.79
C VAL A 62 -0.39 -8.04 7.97
N GLY A 63 -1.00 -8.76 7.01
CA GLY A 63 -1.05 -10.20 7.03
C GLY A 63 0.34 -10.86 7.01
N PRO A 64 0.53 -12.00 7.69
CA PRO A 64 1.82 -12.67 7.78
C PRO A 64 2.35 -13.12 6.41
N GLU A 65 1.49 -13.36 5.44
CA GLU A 65 1.87 -13.70 4.06
C GLU A 65 2.64 -12.57 3.40
N HIS A 66 2.16 -11.33 3.53
CA HIS A 66 2.86 -10.16 2.99
C HIS A 66 4.18 -9.89 3.72
N ALA A 67 4.21 -10.08 5.05
CA ALA A 67 5.43 -10.00 5.82
C ALA A 67 6.47 -11.01 5.31
N HIS A 68 6.06 -12.26 5.09
CA HIS A 68 6.92 -13.30 4.53
C HIS A 68 7.42 -12.96 3.12
N LEU A 69 6.54 -12.50 2.23
CA LEU A 69 6.93 -12.13 0.85
C LEU A 69 7.94 -10.98 0.83
N LYS A 70 7.83 -10.03 1.77
CA LYS A 70 8.83 -8.98 1.98
C LYS A 70 10.16 -9.56 2.43
N ASP A 71 10.15 -10.40 3.48
CA ASP A 71 11.35 -10.94 4.11
C ASP A 71 12.19 -11.79 3.15
N ILE A 72 11.54 -12.56 2.29
CA ILE A 72 12.23 -13.37 1.27
C ILE A 72 12.53 -12.59 -0.03
N GLY A 73 12.19 -11.29 -0.10
CA GLY A 73 12.41 -10.46 -1.28
C GLY A 73 11.58 -10.86 -2.50
N ARG A 74 10.45 -11.58 -2.31
CA ARG A 74 9.59 -11.98 -3.44
C ARG A 74 8.69 -10.85 -3.92
N ALA A 75 8.31 -9.95 -3.03
CA ALA A 75 7.51 -8.76 -3.34
C ALA A 75 8.20 -7.51 -2.80
N THR A 76 8.04 -6.40 -3.51
CA THR A 76 8.42 -5.07 -3.06
C THR A 76 7.19 -4.33 -2.55
N TYR A 77 7.40 -3.40 -1.63
CA TYR A 77 6.29 -2.62 -1.06
C TYR A 77 6.59 -1.14 -1.16
N ALA A 78 5.64 -0.43 -1.74
CA ALA A 78 5.64 1.03 -1.86
C ALA A 78 4.48 1.61 -1.03
N SER A 79 4.39 2.90 -0.94
CA SER A 79 3.25 3.60 -0.35
C SER A 79 2.77 4.71 -1.28
N ALA A 80 1.49 5.03 -1.20
CA ALA A 80 0.89 6.19 -1.83
C ALA A 80 0.14 7.00 -0.77
N THR A 81 0.24 8.31 -0.85
CA THR A 81 -0.47 9.22 0.04
C THR A 81 -1.96 9.29 -0.29
N ASP A 82 -2.76 9.84 0.62
CA ASP A 82 -4.19 10.08 0.40
C ASP A 82 -4.45 10.95 -0.82
N ASP A 83 -3.65 12.00 -1.02
CA ASP A 83 -3.77 12.89 -2.17
C ASP A 83 -3.44 12.18 -3.48
N GLU A 84 -2.37 11.41 -3.54
CA GLU A 84 -1.99 10.59 -4.71
C GLU A 84 -3.06 9.55 -5.04
N ALA A 85 -3.62 8.89 -4.03
CA ALA A 85 -4.70 7.92 -4.21
C ALA A 85 -5.96 8.60 -4.76
N MET A 86 -6.33 9.79 -4.24
CA MET A 86 -7.48 10.54 -4.72
C MET A 86 -7.29 11.11 -6.12
N GLU A 87 -6.07 11.50 -6.49
CA GLU A 87 -5.75 11.89 -7.86
C GLU A 87 -5.92 10.72 -8.83
N ALA A 88 -5.38 9.55 -8.49
CA ALA A 88 -5.51 8.34 -9.28
C ALA A 88 -6.99 7.89 -9.42
N PHE A 89 -7.78 8.00 -8.33
CA PHE A 89 -9.22 7.76 -8.35
C PHE A 89 -9.92 8.64 -9.39
N ARG A 90 -9.66 9.96 -9.35
CA ARG A 90 -10.28 10.91 -10.30
C ARG A 90 -9.80 10.66 -11.72
N LEU A 91 -8.52 10.34 -11.90
CA LEU A 91 -7.95 10.08 -13.21
C LEU A 91 -8.64 8.89 -13.89
N LEU A 92 -8.77 7.77 -13.20
CA LEU A 92 -9.43 6.57 -13.74
C LEU A 92 -10.90 6.85 -14.04
N ASN A 93 -11.59 7.55 -13.15
CA ASN A 93 -12.99 7.92 -13.40
C ASN A 93 -13.15 8.82 -14.64
N ASN A 94 -12.30 9.81 -14.79
CA ASN A 94 -12.38 10.77 -15.90
C ASN A 94 -12.03 10.14 -17.25
N LEU A 95 -11.06 9.21 -17.28
CA LEU A 95 -10.58 8.62 -18.53
C LEU A 95 -11.39 7.39 -18.96
N GLU A 96 -11.84 6.58 -17.99
CA GLU A 96 -12.44 5.28 -18.28
C GLU A 96 -13.89 5.16 -17.74
N GLY A 97 -14.37 6.14 -16.97
CA GLY A 97 -15.70 6.06 -16.36
C GLY A 97 -15.80 5.02 -15.25
N ILE A 98 -14.68 4.58 -14.68
CA ILE A 98 -14.60 3.55 -13.64
C ILE A 98 -14.42 4.23 -12.29
N LEU A 99 -15.26 3.86 -11.31
CA LEU A 99 -15.11 4.25 -9.91
C LEU A 99 -14.38 3.13 -9.16
N PRO A 100 -13.07 3.22 -8.94
CA PRO A 100 -12.34 2.21 -8.18
C PRO A 100 -12.62 2.34 -6.68
N ALA A 101 -12.36 1.28 -5.91
CA ALA A 101 -12.23 1.41 -4.47
C ALA A 101 -11.01 2.27 -4.10
N LEU A 102 -11.04 2.95 -2.94
CA LEU A 102 -9.90 3.75 -2.48
C LEU A 102 -8.66 2.90 -2.23
N GLU A 103 -8.84 1.66 -1.80
CA GLU A 103 -7.77 0.66 -1.69
C GLU A 103 -7.03 0.49 -3.01
N THR A 104 -7.77 0.26 -4.09
CA THR A 104 -7.23 0.10 -5.45
C THR A 104 -6.58 1.39 -5.96
N SER A 105 -7.09 2.54 -5.54
CA SER A 105 -6.57 3.85 -5.94
C SER A 105 -5.13 4.08 -5.50
N HIS A 106 -4.71 3.50 -4.37
CA HIS A 106 -3.30 3.51 -3.94
C HIS A 106 -2.41 2.76 -4.95
N ALA A 107 -2.84 1.58 -5.41
CA ALA A 107 -2.10 0.85 -6.43
C ALA A 107 -2.08 1.59 -7.77
N LEU A 108 -3.18 2.25 -8.15
CA LEU A 108 -3.25 3.06 -9.37
C LEU A 108 -2.35 4.31 -9.30
N ALA A 109 -2.18 4.91 -8.13
CA ALA A 109 -1.25 6.01 -7.91
C ALA A 109 0.20 5.56 -8.22
N TRP A 110 0.58 4.39 -7.71
CA TRP A 110 1.89 3.79 -8.04
C TRP A 110 2.04 3.53 -9.54
N VAL A 111 0.99 3.00 -10.20
CA VAL A 111 1.00 2.78 -11.66
C VAL A 111 1.21 4.10 -12.39
N SER A 112 0.46 5.14 -12.06
CA SER A 112 0.57 6.45 -12.69
C SER A 112 1.97 7.05 -12.59
N ALA A 113 2.63 6.84 -11.46
CA ALA A 113 3.99 7.34 -11.23
C ALA A 113 5.08 6.52 -11.95
N ASN A 114 4.89 5.20 -12.12
CA ASN A 114 5.95 4.31 -12.56
C ASN A 114 5.79 3.85 -14.02
N ALA A 115 4.57 3.69 -14.53
CA ALA A 115 4.31 3.21 -15.89
C ALA A 115 5.00 4.05 -16.99
N PRO A 116 5.13 5.39 -16.89
CA PRO A 116 5.82 6.17 -17.91
C PRO A 116 7.29 5.80 -18.13
N ALA A 117 7.95 5.22 -17.13
CA ALA A 117 9.35 4.78 -17.20
C ALA A 117 9.50 3.33 -17.67
N MET A 118 8.42 2.58 -17.80
CA MET A 118 8.43 1.18 -18.19
C MET A 118 8.51 1.01 -19.71
N ALA A 119 8.94 -0.16 -20.16
CA ALA A 119 8.99 -0.46 -21.57
C ALA A 119 7.55 -0.65 -22.14
N LYS A 120 7.34 -0.24 -23.39
CA LYS A 120 5.99 -0.24 -24.02
C LYS A 120 5.36 -1.63 -24.18
N ASN A 121 6.15 -2.68 -24.08
CA ASN A 121 5.71 -4.09 -24.16
C ASN A 121 5.54 -4.75 -22.79
N GLU A 122 5.76 -4.01 -21.70
CA GLU A 122 5.47 -4.51 -20.36
C GLU A 122 3.98 -4.39 -20.04
N ILE A 123 3.48 -5.33 -19.26
CA ILE A 123 2.09 -5.40 -18.85
C ILE A 123 2.02 -5.24 -17.34
N ILE A 124 1.19 -4.30 -16.87
CA ILE A 124 0.86 -4.13 -15.46
C ILE A 124 -0.54 -4.71 -15.23
N LEU A 125 -0.64 -5.66 -14.31
CA LEU A 125 -1.92 -6.16 -13.84
C LEU A 125 -2.21 -5.56 -12.46
N VAL A 126 -3.26 -4.75 -12.37
CA VAL A 126 -3.74 -4.19 -11.09
C VAL A 126 -4.90 -5.04 -10.59
N ARG A 127 -4.75 -5.59 -9.38
CA ARG A 127 -5.86 -6.27 -8.71
C ARG A 127 -6.79 -5.22 -8.10
N GLN A 128 -8.02 -5.21 -8.53
CA GLN A 128 -9.07 -4.36 -7.97
C GLN A 128 -9.87 -5.16 -6.93
N ASN A 129 -9.96 -4.63 -5.70
CA ASN A 129 -10.93 -5.09 -4.72
C ASN A 129 -12.26 -4.36 -4.98
N LYS A 130 -13.36 -5.08 -4.90
CA LYS A 130 -14.72 -4.52 -4.95
C LYS A 130 -15.21 -4.26 -3.54
#